data_5e6d8f139087e1f67b0f5d679d9a4fd0
#
_entry.id   5e6d8f139087e1f67b0f5d679d9a4fd0
#
_cell.length_a   1.000
_cell.length_b   1.000
_cell.length_c   1.000
_cell.angle_alpha   90.00
_cell.angle_beta   90.00
_cell.angle_gamma   90.00
#
_symmetry.space_group_name_H-M   'P 1'
#
loop_
_entity.id
_entity.type
_entity.pdbx_description
1 polymer ?
#
loop_
_entity_poly.entity_id
_entity_poly.type
_entity_poly.pdbx_seq_one_letter_code
_entity_poly.pdbx_strand_id
1 'polypeptide(L)'
;MELIKPYKCSGIEAFAEAMKEGLEGVVAKTLDGRYRPGQRAKDWIKWKGHKSDEFIVCGYTRGTGARSAHFGALLVARKSGKTLQFAGKVGTGFNATNMKALLALFKPLIRKSAPIDLPESVKEPVTWLTPQIVVEVKYAEATSKGMLRAPVFMRVREDIDSTSVGSKKTIANKSVKSSKSIKTIKPIKHEHQDLIDQIGAMSKQGSIKVQGHEIKLTNLDKVFWPKTKDHPAYTKRDYLIYLVKIWPFIQPHLKDRPFTLIRRPDGIEGQSFFQKHKGKGAPDFIDTVKMFSEHGDDDGDFMLCNSLATLLWFGQMGALELHATHTRIANDKTGPRLSLDCTGSVEKIQKCAANFPDFMVIDLDPYLYSGKEKAKEEPQLHEKGFRAAATCALWLKDLLDEMGLIAYVKTSGKTGLHIYIPIERRVAYDQVRKWVETIGRHMMDSLPDLITMDWAIKKRTGKVFFDHNMNARGKTLPVPYSLRASIDATVSLPIAWD
;
A
#
# COMPACT_ATOMS: atom_id res chain seq x y z
N MET A 1 4.70 -32.24 -35.24
CA MET A 1 4.66 -32.16 -33.76
C MET A 1 5.78 -31.24 -33.33
N GLU A 2 5.46 -30.03 -32.94
CA GLU A 2 6.47 -29.04 -32.58
C GLU A 2 6.83 -29.25 -31.10
N LEU A 3 8.11 -29.50 -30.80
CA LEU A 3 8.60 -29.63 -29.43
C LEU A 3 8.73 -28.24 -28.81
N ILE A 4 7.95 -27.97 -27.77
CA ILE A 4 8.07 -26.76 -26.97
C ILE A 4 9.45 -26.74 -26.30
N LYS A 5 10.29 -25.78 -26.66
CA LYS A 5 11.62 -25.61 -26.07
C LYS A 5 11.50 -25.06 -24.65
N PRO A 6 12.21 -25.62 -23.66
CA PRO A 6 12.24 -25.05 -22.32
C PRO A 6 13.04 -23.75 -22.31
N TYR A 7 12.57 -22.77 -21.51
CA TYR A 7 13.36 -21.56 -21.23
C TYR A 7 14.58 -21.95 -20.36
N LYS A 8 15.75 -21.46 -20.75
CA LYS A 8 17.03 -21.71 -20.02
C LYS A 8 17.38 -20.58 -19.05
N CYS A 9 16.38 -19.92 -18.47
CA CYS A 9 16.51 -18.80 -17.54
C CYS A 9 15.66 -19.03 -16.31
N SER A 10 15.69 -18.12 -15.34
CA SER A 10 14.85 -18.21 -14.14
C SER A 10 13.36 -18.18 -14.52
N GLY A 11 12.48 -18.76 -13.68
CA GLY A 11 11.04 -18.78 -13.97
C GLY A 11 10.43 -17.38 -14.16
N ILE A 12 10.99 -16.36 -13.50
CA ILE A 12 10.55 -14.95 -13.63
C ILE A 12 10.96 -14.40 -15.01
N GLU A 13 12.18 -14.64 -15.45
CA GLU A 13 12.66 -14.21 -16.76
C GLU A 13 11.91 -14.96 -17.87
N ALA A 14 11.70 -16.27 -17.72
CA ALA A 14 10.89 -17.07 -18.62
C ALA A 14 9.47 -16.55 -18.75
N PHE A 15 8.85 -16.15 -17.64
CA PHE A 15 7.53 -15.55 -17.64
C PHE A 15 7.51 -14.19 -18.33
N ALA A 16 8.50 -13.33 -18.04
CA ALA A 16 8.61 -12.02 -18.69
C ALA A 16 8.83 -12.14 -20.21
N GLU A 17 9.62 -13.11 -20.66
CA GLU A 17 9.86 -13.40 -22.08
C GLU A 17 8.60 -13.95 -22.75
N ALA A 18 7.92 -14.91 -22.12
CA ALA A 18 6.64 -15.43 -22.59
C ALA A 18 5.57 -14.32 -22.74
N MET A 19 5.54 -13.36 -21.81
CA MET A 19 4.62 -12.22 -21.91
C MET A 19 4.98 -11.28 -23.08
N LYS A 20 6.27 -11.05 -23.34
CA LYS A 20 6.73 -10.26 -24.51
C LYS A 20 6.37 -10.94 -25.83
N GLU A 21 6.44 -12.26 -25.88
CA GLU A 21 6.06 -13.08 -27.03
C GLU A 21 4.54 -13.21 -27.20
N GLY A 22 3.75 -12.67 -26.25
CA GLY A 22 2.28 -12.71 -26.30
C GLY A 22 1.68 -14.06 -25.89
N LEU A 23 2.45 -14.92 -25.24
CA LEU A 23 2.00 -16.23 -24.76
C LEU A 23 1.09 -16.06 -23.52
N GLU A 24 0.25 -17.08 -23.25
CA GLU A 24 -0.69 -17.08 -22.11
C GLU A 24 0.02 -17.12 -20.75
N GLY A 25 1.25 -17.62 -20.72
CA GLY A 25 2.06 -17.81 -19.52
C GLY A 25 3.05 -18.95 -19.67
N VAL A 26 3.61 -19.40 -18.57
CA VAL A 26 4.57 -20.51 -18.51
C VAL A 26 4.05 -21.66 -17.66
N VAL A 27 4.57 -22.86 -17.90
CA VAL A 27 4.34 -24.05 -17.07
C VAL A 27 5.68 -24.47 -16.47
N ALA A 28 5.85 -24.25 -15.17
CA ALA A 28 6.98 -24.79 -14.43
C ALA A 28 6.72 -26.27 -14.15
N LYS A 29 7.72 -27.11 -14.40
CA LYS A 29 7.68 -28.56 -14.17
C LYS A 29 8.84 -28.94 -13.27
N THR A 30 8.61 -29.80 -12.29
CA THR A 30 9.73 -30.38 -11.51
C THR A 30 10.57 -31.24 -12.46
N LEU A 31 11.90 -31.22 -12.27
CA LEU A 31 12.83 -31.95 -13.15
C LEU A 31 12.54 -33.47 -13.16
N ASP A 32 12.10 -34.01 -12.03
CA ASP A 32 11.79 -35.44 -11.85
C ASP A 32 10.28 -35.73 -12.00
N GLY A 33 9.50 -34.73 -12.43
CA GLY A 33 8.04 -34.83 -12.55
C GLY A 33 7.62 -35.79 -13.67
N ARG A 34 6.77 -36.79 -13.35
CA ARG A 34 6.25 -37.75 -14.31
C ARG A 34 4.96 -37.25 -14.93
N TYR A 35 4.85 -37.37 -16.24
CA TYR A 35 3.59 -37.10 -16.96
C TYR A 35 2.51 -38.13 -16.58
N ARG A 36 1.38 -37.66 -16.09
CA ARG A 36 0.21 -38.49 -15.72
C ARG A 36 -0.98 -38.06 -16.56
N PRO A 37 -1.33 -38.81 -17.64
CA PRO A 37 -2.44 -38.47 -18.51
C PRO A 37 -3.76 -38.39 -17.72
N GLY A 38 -4.56 -37.33 -17.99
CA GLY A 38 -5.87 -37.14 -17.38
C GLY A 38 -5.87 -36.72 -15.90
N GLN A 39 -4.70 -36.55 -15.27
CA GLN A 39 -4.59 -36.12 -13.88
C GLN A 39 -3.94 -34.73 -13.76
N ARG A 40 -4.42 -33.93 -12.80
CA ARG A 40 -3.72 -32.70 -12.38
C ARG A 40 -2.59 -33.06 -11.44
N ALA A 41 -1.36 -33.10 -11.95
CA ALA A 41 -0.19 -33.38 -11.16
C ALA A 41 0.27 -32.11 -10.41
N LYS A 42 0.64 -32.24 -9.13
CA LYS A 42 1.25 -31.15 -8.34
C LYS A 42 2.64 -30.73 -8.87
N ASP A 43 3.26 -31.58 -9.68
CA ASP A 43 4.57 -31.38 -10.30
C ASP A 43 4.56 -30.37 -11.46
N TRP A 44 3.38 -29.89 -11.86
CA TRP A 44 3.19 -28.92 -12.95
C TRP A 44 2.46 -27.70 -12.45
N ILE A 45 3.19 -26.61 -12.31
CA ILE A 45 2.65 -25.33 -11.87
C ILE A 45 2.44 -24.43 -13.09
N LYS A 46 1.19 -24.09 -13.35
CA LYS A 46 0.83 -23.19 -14.47
C LYS A 46 0.78 -21.75 -13.97
N TRP A 47 1.65 -20.91 -14.53
CA TRP A 47 1.68 -19.47 -14.24
C TRP A 47 1.14 -18.71 -15.45
N LYS A 48 -0.02 -18.10 -15.31
CA LYS A 48 -0.70 -17.35 -16.38
C LYS A 48 -0.53 -15.86 -16.19
N GLY A 49 -0.28 -15.16 -17.31
CA GLY A 49 -0.37 -13.71 -17.40
C GLY A 49 -1.82 -13.26 -17.29
N HIS A 50 -2.05 -12.19 -16.57
CA HIS A 50 -3.33 -11.52 -16.54
C HIS A 50 -3.19 -10.13 -17.14
N LYS A 51 -4.19 -9.74 -17.94
CA LYS A 51 -4.32 -8.38 -18.48
C LYS A 51 -5.30 -7.61 -17.61
N SER A 52 -5.06 -6.34 -17.38
CA SER A 52 -6.01 -5.42 -16.73
C SER A 52 -6.29 -4.26 -17.69
N ASP A 53 -7.55 -3.82 -17.76
CA ASP A 53 -7.95 -2.70 -18.62
C ASP A 53 -9.22 -2.05 -18.05
N GLU A 54 -9.54 -0.85 -18.52
CA GLU A 54 -10.71 -0.10 -18.10
C GLU A 54 -11.91 -0.40 -18.98
N PHE A 55 -13.07 -0.56 -18.34
CA PHE A 55 -14.35 -0.84 -19.01
C PHE A 55 -15.45 0.04 -18.42
N ILE A 56 -16.44 0.33 -19.24
CA ILE A 56 -17.61 1.13 -18.87
C ILE A 56 -18.72 0.16 -18.44
N VAL A 57 -19.30 0.42 -17.27
CA VAL A 57 -20.45 -0.37 -16.77
C VAL A 57 -21.72 0.10 -17.47
N CYS A 58 -22.40 -0.83 -18.14
CA CYS A 58 -23.63 -0.56 -18.90
C CYS A 58 -24.91 -1.12 -18.24
N GLY A 59 -24.73 -2.03 -17.28
CA GLY A 59 -25.84 -2.64 -16.55
C GLY A 59 -25.35 -3.74 -15.62
N TYR A 60 -26.32 -4.38 -14.95
CA TYR A 60 -26.04 -5.53 -14.09
C TYR A 60 -27.20 -6.53 -14.11
N THR A 61 -26.89 -7.81 -13.86
CA THR A 61 -27.90 -8.87 -13.72
C THR A 61 -28.35 -9.00 -12.27
N ARG A 62 -29.54 -9.52 -12.03
CA ARG A 62 -30.04 -9.81 -10.68
C ARG A 62 -29.20 -10.91 -10.02
N GLY A 63 -28.89 -10.75 -8.74
CA GLY A 63 -28.25 -11.79 -7.94
C GLY A 63 -29.19 -12.94 -7.60
N THR A 64 -28.62 -14.14 -7.46
CA THR A 64 -29.34 -15.37 -7.07
C THR A 64 -28.69 -16.01 -5.84
N GLY A 65 -29.39 -16.85 -5.11
CA GLY A 65 -28.90 -17.53 -3.92
C GLY A 65 -28.39 -16.55 -2.86
N ALA A 66 -27.17 -16.72 -2.38
CA ALA A 66 -26.53 -15.83 -1.38
C ALA A 66 -26.40 -14.37 -1.83
N ARG A 67 -26.56 -14.07 -3.12
CA ARG A 67 -26.50 -12.72 -3.69
C ARG A 67 -27.89 -12.14 -4.04
N SER A 68 -28.98 -12.73 -3.58
CA SER A 68 -30.36 -12.29 -3.90
C SER A 68 -30.64 -10.83 -3.51
N ALA A 69 -29.99 -10.31 -2.48
CA ALA A 69 -30.04 -8.90 -2.04
C ALA A 69 -29.13 -7.95 -2.84
N HIS A 70 -28.34 -8.48 -3.78
CA HIS A 70 -27.35 -7.75 -4.56
C HIS A 70 -27.48 -8.02 -6.06
N PHE A 71 -26.47 -7.68 -6.85
CA PHE A 71 -26.40 -8.04 -8.26
C PHE A 71 -25.63 -9.35 -8.49
N GLY A 72 -25.84 -9.99 -9.63
CA GLY A 72 -25.15 -11.22 -10.03
C GLY A 72 -23.82 -10.93 -10.73
N ALA A 73 -23.89 -10.13 -11.79
CA ALA A 73 -22.71 -9.74 -12.57
C ALA A 73 -22.90 -8.35 -13.17
N LEU A 74 -21.80 -7.61 -13.37
CA LEU A 74 -21.78 -6.37 -14.15
C LEU A 74 -21.69 -6.70 -15.64
N LEU A 75 -22.41 -5.94 -16.47
CA LEU A 75 -22.24 -5.93 -17.91
C LEU A 75 -21.31 -4.76 -18.27
N VAL A 76 -20.18 -5.08 -18.86
CA VAL A 76 -19.14 -4.12 -19.19
C VAL A 76 -18.94 -3.99 -20.69
N ALA A 77 -18.59 -2.79 -21.12
CA ALA A 77 -18.40 -2.45 -22.52
C ALA A 77 -17.06 -1.72 -22.74
N ARG A 78 -16.52 -1.85 -23.94
CA ARG A 78 -15.44 -1.01 -24.49
C ARG A 78 -16.00 0.04 -25.41
N LYS A 79 -15.33 1.18 -25.49
CA LYS A 79 -15.62 2.20 -26.49
C LYS A 79 -14.97 1.81 -27.82
N SER A 80 -15.76 1.79 -28.88
CA SER A 80 -15.30 1.57 -30.25
C SER A 80 -15.75 2.74 -31.11
N GLY A 81 -14.90 3.72 -31.30
CA GLY A 81 -15.25 4.99 -31.94
C GLY A 81 -16.32 5.76 -31.12
N LYS A 82 -17.50 5.97 -31.72
CA LYS A 82 -18.65 6.64 -31.08
C LYS A 82 -19.61 5.68 -30.37
N THR A 83 -19.45 4.36 -30.51
CA THR A 83 -20.34 3.33 -29.96
C THR A 83 -19.70 2.58 -28.81
N LEU A 84 -20.54 1.95 -28.00
CA LEU A 84 -20.11 1.03 -26.93
C LEU A 84 -20.32 -0.40 -27.43
N GLN A 85 -19.29 -1.22 -27.31
CA GLN A 85 -19.34 -2.64 -27.66
C GLN A 85 -19.29 -3.48 -26.39
N PHE A 86 -20.22 -4.41 -26.24
CA PHE A 86 -20.24 -5.35 -25.12
C PHE A 86 -18.92 -6.13 -25.04
N ALA A 87 -18.29 -6.13 -23.84
CA ALA A 87 -17.01 -6.79 -23.60
C ALA A 87 -17.14 -8.03 -22.72
N GLY A 88 -18.19 -8.14 -21.90
CA GLY A 88 -18.40 -9.33 -21.08
C GLY A 88 -19.24 -9.12 -19.84
N LYS A 89 -19.47 -10.24 -19.11
CA LYS A 89 -20.11 -10.29 -17.80
C LYS A 89 -19.03 -10.49 -16.74
N VAL A 90 -18.95 -9.59 -15.76
CA VAL A 90 -18.03 -9.67 -14.62
C VAL A 90 -18.81 -10.13 -13.40
N GLY A 91 -18.64 -11.38 -13.00
CA GLY A 91 -19.38 -12.00 -11.89
C GLY A 91 -18.51 -12.28 -10.64
N THR A 92 -17.22 -12.02 -10.70
CA THR A 92 -16.25 -12.29 -9.63
C THR A 92 -15.46 -11.03 -9.25
N GLY A 93 -14.77 -11.06 -8.10
CA GLY A 93 -14.04 -9.91 -7.56
C GLY A 93 -14.89 -9.02 -6.65
N PHE A 94 -16.08 -9.47 -6.26
CA PHE A 94 -17.00 -8.72 -5.41
C PHE A 94 -17.09 -9.30 -4.00
N ASN A 95 -17.18 -8.42 -3.02
CA ASN A 95 -17.58 -8.73 -1.64
C ASN A 95 -18.84 -7.94 -1.26
N ALA A 96 -19.45 -8.25 -0.12
CA ALA A 96 -20.71 -7.63 0.30
C ALA A 96 -20.60 -6.08 0.42
N THR A 97 -19.47 -5.59 0.87
CA THR A 97 -19.22 -4.15 1.06
C THR A 97 -19.14 -3.41 -0.27
N ASN A 98 -18.35 -3.91 -1.21
CA ASN A 98 -18.22 -3.24 -2.52
C ASN A 98 -19.49 -3.40 -3.37
N MET A 99 -20.22 -4.50 -3.24
CA MET A 99 -21.52 -4.67 -3.90
C MET A 99 -22.56 -3.66 -3.41
N LYS A 100 -22.63 -3.41 -2.10
CA LYS A 100 -23.50 -2.39 -1.52
C LYS A 100 -23.14 -0.98 -1.98
N ALA A 101 -21.85 -0.65 -2.01
CA ALA A 101 -21.35 0.63 -2.49
C ALA A 101 -21.66 0.82 -3.99
N LEU A 102 -21.43 -0.19 -4.81
CA LEU A 102 -21.73 -0.17 -6.24
C LEU A 102 -23.23 0.02 -6.50
N LEU A 103 -24.11 -0.66 -5.76
CA LEU A 103 -25.56 -0.47 -5.90
C LEU A 103 -25.99 0.96 -5.54
N ALA A 104 -25.36 1.59 -4.56
CA ALA A 104 -25.61 3.00 -4.23
C ALA A 104 -25.19 3.94 -5.38
N LEU A 105 -24.04 3.68 -6.01
CA LEU A 105 -23.55 4.41 -7.19
C LEU A 105 -24.46 4.17 -8.42
N PHE A 106 -25.04 2.97 -8.57
CA PHE A 106 -25.88 2.62 -9.71
C PHE A 106 -27.26 3.24 -9.64
N LYS A 107 -27.82 3.42 -8.43
CA LYS A 107 -29.19 3.88 -8.21
C LYS A 107 -29.58 5.13 -9.00
N PRO A 108 -28.80 6.23 -9.02
CA PRO A 108 -29.12 7.43 -9.80
C PRO A 108 -28.94 7.25 -11.32
N LEU A 109 -28.27 6.18 -11.76
CA LEU A 109 -27.92 5.95 -13.17
C LEU A 109 -28.83 4.94 -13.86
N ILE A 110 -29.84 4.39 -13.17
CA ILE A 110 -30.77 3.40 -13.73
C ILE A 110 -31.55 4.03 -14.89
N ARG A 111 -31.63 3.31 -16.01
CA ARG A 111 -32.37 3.71 -17.21
C ARG A 111 -33.21 2.58 -17.77
N LYS A 112 -34.25 2.93 -18.53
CA LYS A 112 -35.17 1.95 -19.13
C LYS A 112 -34.64 1.30 -20.41
N SER A 113 -33.83 2.00 -21.19
CA SER A 113 -33.34 1.54 -22.51
C SER A 113 -31.93 0.98 -22.42
N ALA A 114 -31.62 -0.06 -23.19
CA ALA A 114 -30.28 -0.62 -23.32
C ALA A 114 -29.30 0.39 -23.93
N PRO A 115 -28.12 0.65 -23.36
CA PRO A 115 -27.10 1.50 -23.97
C PRO A 115 -26.19 0.74 -24.93
N ILE A 116 -26.28 -0.59 -24.98
CA ILE A 116 -25.48 -1.49 -25.82
C ILE A 116 -26.34 -2.68 -26.28
N ASP A 117 -25.95 -3.27 -27.40
CA ASP A 117 -26.50 -4.54 -27.84
C ASP A 117 -25.85 -5.71 -27.07
N LEU A 118 -26.66 -6.67 -26.69
CA LEU A 118 -26.19 -7.89 -26.01
C LEU A 118 -26.18 -9.08 -26.97
N PRO A 119 -25.20 -9.99 -26.83
CA PRO A 119 -25.25 -11.27 -27.53
C PRO A 119 -26.38 -12.16 -26.98
N GLU A 120 -26.91 -13.05 -27.80
CA GLU A 120 -27.99 -14.00 -27.45
C GLU A 120 -27.67 -14.88 -26.22
N SER A 121 -26.38 -15.00 -25.89
CA SER A 121 -25.91 -15.76 -24.72
C SER A 121 -26.26 -15.10 -23.37
N VAL A 122 -26.68 -13.84 -23.35
CA VAL A 122 -27.12 -13.13 -22.14
C VAL A 122 -28.63 -13.15 -22.08
N LYS A 123 -29.18 -14.16 -21.39
CA LYS A 123 -30.63 -14.37 -21.27
C LYS A 123 -31.25 -13.83 -19.97
N GLU A 124 -30.42 -13.46 -19.00
CA GLU A 124 -30.90 -12.98 -17.70
C GLU A 124 -31.45 -11.54 -17.81
N PRO A 125 -32.46 -11.21 -16.99
CA PRO A 125 -32.95 -9.82 -16.88
C PRO A 125 -31.85 -8.87 -16.46
N VAL A 126 -31.70 -7.76 -17.16
CA VAL A 126 -30.65 -6.74 -16.93
C VAL A 126 -31.30 -5.44 -16.45
N THR A 127 -30.74 -4.90 -15.36
CA THR A 127 -30.97 -3.50 -14.98
C THR A 127 -29.94 -2.62 -15.70
N TRP A 128 -30.41 -1.77 -16.60
CA TRP A 128 -29.56 -0.92 -17.42
C TRP A 128 -29.12 0.34 -16.69
N LEU A 129 -27.90 0.79 -16.99
CA LEU A 129 -27.29 1.98 -16.41
C LEU A 129 -26.87 2.97 -17.51
N THR A 130 -26.94 4.26 -17.19
CA THR A 130 -26.27 5.30 -17.98
C THR A 130 -24.76 5.05 -17.93
N PRO A 131 -24.06 4.94 -19.09
CA PRO A 131 -22.66 4.47 -19.14
C PRO A 131 -21.69 5.56 -18.67
N GLN A 132 -21.61 5.79 -17.37
CA GLN A 132 -20.77 6.82 -16.75
C GLN A 132 -19.72 6.24 -15.80
N ILE A 133 -19.94 5.02 -15.27
CA ILE A 133 -19.02 4.40 -14.32
C ILE A 133 -17.97 3.59 -15.07
N VAL A 134 -16.71 3.88 -14.80
CA VAL A 134 -15.56 3.13 -15.30
C VAL A 134 -15.07 2.18 -14.21
N VAL A 135 -14.79 0.94 -14.60
CA VAL A 135 -14.25 -0.09 -13.72
C VAL A 135 -12.99 -0.71 -14.31
N GLU A 136 -12.04 -1.02 -13.47
CA GLU A 136 -10.90 -1.83 -13.82
C GLU A 136 -11.26 -3.31 -13.70
N VAL A 137 -11.01 -4.06 -14.76
CA VAL A 137 -11.30 -5.50 -14.83
C VAL A 137 -10.05 -6.24 -15.23
N LYS A 138 -9.65 -7.21 -14.41
CA LYS A 138 -8.59 -8.17 -14.71
C LYS A 138 -9.18 -9.33 -15.51
N TYR A 139 -8.48 -9.79 -16.56
CA TYR A 139 -8.95 -10.88 -17.40
C TYR A 139 -7.78 -11.69 -17.97
N ALA A 140 -8.02 -12.94 -18.32
CA ALA A 140 -6.99 -13.80 -18.89
C ALA A 140 -6.65 -13.39 -20.33
N GLU A 141 -7.66 -13.24 -21.19
CA GLU A 141 -7.53 -12.84 -22.59
C GLU A 141 -8.83 -12.20 -23.10
N ALA A 142 -8.75 -11.48 -24.20
CA ALA A 142 -9.91 -11.06 -24.98
C ALA A 142 -9.99 -11.91 -26.26
N THR A 143 -11.17 -12.46 -26.55
CA THR A 143 -11.40 -13.22 -27.80
C THR A 143 -11.28 -12.31 -29.03
N SER A 144 -11.23 -12.88 -30.21
CA SER A 144 -11.22 -12.13 -31.48
C SER A 144 -12.45 -11.21 -31.66
N LYS A 145 -13.57 -11.53 -30.99
CA LYS A 145 -14.78 -10.70 -30.92
C LYS A 145 -14.77 -9.68 -29.77
N GLY A 146 -13.64 -9.51 -29.07
CA GLY A 146 -13.49 -8.55 -27.95
C GLY A 146 -14.09 -8.98 -26.61
N MET A 147 -14.58 -10.21 -26.48
CA MET A 147 -15.16 -10.75 -25.27
C MET A 147 -14.09 -11.15 -24.24
N LEU A 148 -14.27 -10.74 -22.99
CA LEU A 148 -13.34 -11.04 -21.90
C LEU A 148 -13.49 -12.49 -21.41
N ARG A 149 -12.38 -13.16 -21.21
CA ARG A 149 -12.31 -14.52 -20.65
C ARG A 149 -11.89 -14.45 -19.19
N ALA A 150 -12.68 -15.08 -18.30
CA ALA A 150 -12.49 -15.07 -16.85
C ALA A 150 -12.32 -13.66 -16.26
N PRO A 151 -13.24 -12.70 -16.52
CA PRO A 151 -13.09 -11.34 -16.02
C PRO A 151 -13.35 -11.26 -14.52
N VAL A 152 -12.52 -10.49 -13.81
CA VAL A 152 -12.59 -10.26 -12.37
C VAL A 152 -12.63 -8.75 -12.12
N PHE A 153 -13.60 -8.29 -11.34
CA PHE A 153 -13.69 -6.89 -10.92
C PHE A 153 -12.55 -6.55 -9.96
N MET A 154 -11.87 -5.43 -10.21
CA MET A 154 -10.80 -4.93 -9.35
C MET A 154 -11.28 -3.72 -8.54
N ARG A 155 -11.71 -2.66 -9.20
CA ARG A 155 -12.14 -1.41 -8.55
C ARG A 155 -12.93 -0.50 -9.49
N VAL A 156 -13.59 0.51 -8.92
CA VAL A 156 -14.12 1.66 -9.66
C VAL A 156 -12.97 2.62 -9.95
N ARG A 157 -12.96 3.20 -11.14
CA ARG A 157 -11.99 4.21 -11.58
C ARG A 157 -12.66 5.58 -11.59
N GLU A 158 -12.64 6.25 -10.44
CA GLU A 158 -13.20 7.61 -10.28
C GLU A 158 -12.32 8.68 -10.96
N ASP A 159 -11.08 8.34 -11.25
CA ASP A 159 -10.07 9.18 -11.91
C ASP A 159 -10.17 9.18 -13.44
N ILE A 160 -11.04 8.35 -14.02
CA ILE A 160 -11.20 8.22 -15.48
C ILE A 160 -12.64 8.52 -15.88
N ASP A 161 -12.79 9.49 -16.79
CA ASP A 161 -14.08 9.77 -17.42
C ASP A 161 -14.41 8.70 -18.47
N SER A 162 -15.68 8.25 -18.50
CA SER A 162 -16.17 7.27 -19.46
C SER A 162 -15.96 7.68 -20.93
N THR A 163 -15.79 8.97 -21.21
CA THR A 163 -15.48 9.49 -22.56
C THR A 163 -14.06 9.18 -23.01
N SER A 164 -13.14 8.93 -22.08
CA SER A 164 -11.70 8.66 -22.35
C SER A 164 -11.35 7.17 -22.47
N VAL A 165 -12.27 6.27 -22.10
CA VAL A 165 -12.08 4.81 -22.20
C VAL A 165 -12.04 4.39 -23.67
N GLY A 166 -10.98 3.68 -24.07
CA GLY A 166 -10.84 3.12 -25.43
C GLY A 166 -9.94 3.92 -26.37
N SER A 167 -9.36 5.04 -25.95
CA SER A 167 -8.32 5.73 -26.73
C SER A 167 -6.99 4.99 -26.54
N LYS A 168 -6.71 3.96 -27.32
CA LYS A 168 -5.40 3.29 -27.30
C LYS A 168 -4.29 4.27 -27.67
N LYS A 169 -3.44 4.65 -26.71
CA LYS A 169 -2.05 4.97 -26.97
C LYS A 169 -1.22 3.73 -26.67
N THR A 170 -0.89 3.00 -27.72
CA THR A 170 0.14 1.97 -27.70
C THR A 170 1.46 2.65 -27.35
N ILE A 171 2.00 2.37 -26.18
CA ILE A 171 3.36 2.78 -25.84
C ILE A 171 4.30 1.81 -26.55
N ALA A 172 4.64 2.14 -27.79
CA ALA A 172 5.79 1.56 -28.48
C ALA A 172 7.01 2.41 -28.11
N ASN A 173 8.03 1.79 -27.53
CA ASN A 173 9.33 2.38 -27.33
C ASN A 173 9.85 3.01 -28.62
N LYS A 174 9.94 4.33 -28.69
CA LYS A 174 10.75 5.05 -29.65
C LYS A 174 11.56 6.11 -28.94
N SER A 175 12.86 6.01 -29.17
CA SER A 175 13.90 6.97 -28.81
C SER A 175 13.47 8.42 -29.00
N VAL A 176 13.77 9.23 -28.00
CA VAL A 176 13.56 10.69 -27.96
C VAL A 176 14.39 11.34 -29.05
N LYS A 177 13.73 12.01 -30.00
CA LYS A 177 14.25 13.18 -30.74
C LYS A 177 13.26 14.32 -30.59
N SER A 178 13.83 15.45 -30.26
CA SER A 178 13.29 16.71 -29.80
C SER A 178 12.19 17.36 -30.64
N SER A 179 11.38 18.15 -29.94
CA SER A 179 10.69 19.39 -30.36
C SER A 179 9.44 19.29 -31.22
N LYS A 180 8.28 19.46 -30.57
CA LYS A 180 7.26 20.46 -30.97
C LYS A 180 6.29 20.65 -29.79
N SER A 181 5.97 21.89 -29.55
CA SER A 181 5.17 22.47 -28.47
C SER A 181 3.95 21.64 -28.00
N ILE A 182 4.04 21.13 -26.78
CA ILE A 182 2.92 20.62 -26.00
C ILE A 182 2.14 21.85 -25.51
N LYS A 183 0.88 21.99 -25.92
CA LYS A 183 -0.04 22.93 -25.27
C LYS A 183 -0.09 22.54 -23.80
N THR A 184 0.36 23.44 -22.95
CA THR A 184 0.43 23.33 -21.50
C THR A 184 -0.96 22.98 -20.95
N ILE A 185 -1.11 21.73 -20.48
CA ILE A 185 -2.18 21.37 -19.57
C ILE A 185 -1.93 22.21 -18.33
N LYS A 186 -2.88 23.07 -17.94
CA LYS A 186 -2.76 23.82 -16.68
C LYS A 186 -2.49 22.80 -15.58
N PRO A 187 -1.43 22.96 -14.78
CA PRO A 187 -1.16 22.06 -13.68
C PRO A 187 -2.38 22.05 -12.75
N ILE A 188 -2.82 20.86 -12.35
CA ILE A 188 -3.81 20.71 -11.29
C ILE A 188 -3.22 21.40 -10.07
N LYS A 189 -3.83 22.52 -9.64
CA LYS A 189 -3.32 23.28 -8.49
C LYS A 189 -3.41 22.37 -7.25
N HIS A 190 -2.28 22.07 -6.63
CA HIS A 190 -2.24 21.30 -5.39
C HIS A 190 -3.04 22.07 -4.30
N GLU A 191 -3.78 21.36 -3.44
CA GLU A 191 -4.60 21.98 -2.38
C GLU A 191 -3.84 23.03 -1.56
N HIS A 192 -2.53 22.86 -1.38
CA HIS A 192 -1.65 23.77 -0.67
C HIS A 192 -0.56 24.38 -1.57
N GLN A 193 -0.86 24.64 -2.84
CA GLN A 193 0.13 25.16 -3.81
C GLN A 193 0.75 26.48 -3.35
N ASP A 194 -0.06 27.39 -2.79
CA ASP A 194 0.42 28.69 -2.31
C ASP A 194 1.48 28.54 -1.19
N LEU A 195 1.35 27.50 -0.34
CA LEU A 195 2.31 27.20 0.71
C LEU A 195 3.60 26.61 0.13
N ILE A 196 3.48 25.75 -0.89
CA ILE A 196 4.62 25.19 -1.62
C ILE A 196 5.44 26.32 -2.27
N ASP A 197 4.75 27.24 -2.95
CA ASP A 197 5.37 28.37 -3.63
C ASP A 197 6.04 29.32 -2.63
N GLN A 198 5.41 29.58 -1.48
CA GLN A 198 5.95 30.40 -0.39
C GLN A 198 7.25 29.80 0.19
N ILE A 199 7.25 28.48 0.50
CA ILE A 199 8.44 27.79 1.00
C ILE A 199 9.54 27.77 -0.09
N GLY A 200 9.15 27.55 -1.35
CA GLY A 200 10.06 27.54 -2.51
C GLY A 200 10.78 28.87 -2.73
N ALA A 201 10.05 29.99 -2.65
CA ALA A 201 10.57 31.33 -2.86
C ALA A 201 11.29 31.92 -1.65
N MET A 202 11.16 31.31 -0.47
CA MET A 202 11.76 31.82 0.76
C MET A 202 13.30 31.77 0.70
N SER A 203 13.97 32.73 1.29
CA SER A 203 15.42 32.71 1.45
C SER A 203 15.86 31.56 2.41
N LYS A 204 16.99 31.68 3.07
CA LYS A 204 17.49 30.65 3.99
C LYS A 204 16.60 30.41 5.22
N GLN A 205 15.77 31.39 5.56
CA GLN A 205 14.84 31.35 6.68
C GLN A 205 13.66 32.30 6.47
N GLY A 206 12.59 32.08 7.22
CA GLY A 206 11.39 32.92 7.21
C GLY A 206 10.28 32.31 8.08
N SER A 207 9.08 32.85 7.99
CA SER A 207 7.90 32.31 8.68
C SER A 207 6.80 31.99 7.66
N ILE A 208 6.04 30.94 7.96
CA ILE A 208 4.82 30.59 7.23
C ILE A 208 3.63 30.53 8.20
N LYS A 209 2.44 30.84 7.70
CA LYS A 209 1.21 30.68 8.47
C LYS A 209 0.41 29.50 7.94
N VAL A 210 0.19 28.49 8.79
CA VAL A 210 -0.48 27.24 8.43
C VAL A 210 -1.56 26.93 9.46
N GLN A 211 -2.80 26.79 9.02
CA GLN A 211 -3.95 26.47 9.88
C GLN A 211 -4.08 27.40 11.09
N GLY A 212 -3.75 28.69 10.92
CA GLY A 212 -3.79 29.71 11.97
C GLY A 212 -2.52 29.84 12.83
N HIS A 213 -1.57 28.92 12.70
CA HIS A 213 -0.32 28.91 13.45
C HIS A 213 0.85 29.43 12.63
N GLU A 214 1.72 30.21 13.28
CA GLU A 214 2.96 30.70 12.67
C GLU A 214 4.10 29.70 12.94
N ILE A 215 4.80 29.29 11.89
CA ILE A 215 5.93 28.37 11.97
C ILE A 215 7.16 29.08 11.40
N LYS A 216 8.17 29.27 12.26
CA LYS A 216 9.49 29.78 11.84
C LYS A 216 10.27 28.66 11.17
N LEU A 217 10.66 28.85 9.93
CA LEU A 217 11.52 27.97 9.15
C LEU A 217 12.95 28.52 9.13
N THR A 218 13.93 27.65 9.35
CA THR A 218 15.35 28.03 9.38
C THR A 218 16.21 26.99 8.69
N ASN A 219 17.37 27.42 8.22
CA ASN A 219 18.35 26.53 7.56
C ASN A 219 17.76 25.77 6.37
N LEU A 220 16.94 26.42 5.54
CA LEU A 220 16.21 25.80 4.44
C LEU A 220 17.12 25.15 3.40
N ASP A 221 18.31 25.73 3.18
CA ASP A 221 19.29 25.22 2.22
C ASP A 221 20.22 24.14 2.79
N LYS A 222 20.00 23.74 4.08
CA LYS A 222 20.78 22.65 4.68
C LYS A 222 20.50 21.36 3.93
N VAL A 223 21.54 20.69 3.46
CA VAL A 223 21.45 19.39 2.80
C VAL A 223 21.04 18.32 3.81
N PHE A 224 19.93 17.66 3.56
CA PHE A 224 19.44 16.53 4.37
C PHE A 224 19.84 15.20 3.74
N TRP A 225 19.79 15.08 2.41
CA TRP A 225 20.30 13.95 1.67
C TRP A 225 21.36 14.44 0.67
N PRO A 226 22.61 13.96 0.76
CA PRO A 226 23.65 14.34 -0.17
C PRO A 226 23.34 13.84 -1.58
N LYS A 227 23.97 14.46 -2.58
CA LYS A 227 23.88 14.03 -3.97
C LYS A 227 24.47 12.62 -4.12
N THR A 228 23.77 11.76 -4.85
CA THR A 228 24.26 10.45 -5.30
C THR A 228 24.32 10.39 -6.83
N LYS A 229 24.65 9.23 -7.38
CA LYS A 229 24.56 8.98 -8.83
C LYS A 229 23.09 8.94 -9.32
N ASP A 230 22.16 8.59 -8.43
CA ASP A 230 20.76 8.31 -8.77
C ASP A 230 19.83 9.50 -8.46
N HIS A 231 20.26 10.46 -7.63
CA HIS A 231 19.47 11.65 -7.31
C HIS A 231 20.34 12.88 -6.97
N PRO A 232 19.80 14.12 -7.15
CA PRO A 232 20.45 15.35 -6.68
C PRO A 232 20.50 15.41 -5.15
N ALA A 233 21.23 16.37 -4.60
CA ALA A 233 21.12 16.67 -3.18
C ALA A 233 19.71 17.20 -2.86
N TYR A 234 19.11 16.70 -1.78
CA TYR A 234 17.85 17.21 -1.25
C TYR A 234 18.10 18.00 0.02
N THR A 235 17.53 19.20 0.05
CA THR A 235 17.66 20.14 1.16
C THR A 235 16.49 19.99 2.15
N LYS A 236 16.59 20.68 3.26
CA LYS A 236 15.48 20.83 4.21
C LYS A 236 14.26 21.47 3.56
N ARG A 237 14.45 22.42 2.63
CA ARG A 237 13.40 23.03 1.82
C ARG A 237 12.63 21.97 1.03
N ASP A 238 13.35 21.11 0.31
CA ASP A 238 12.75 20.03 -0.48
C ASP A 238 11.95 19.08 0.39
N TYR A 239 12.48 18.76 1.58
CA TYR A 239 11.78 17.93 2.56
C TYR A 239 10.48 18.58 3.05
N LEU A 240 10.50 19.87 3.42
CA LEU A 240 9.29 20.57 3.86
C LEU A 240 8.25 20.66 2.74
N ILE A 241 8.66 20.91 1.50
CA ILE A 241 7.78 20.89 0.33
C ILE A 241 7.19 19.48 0.12
N TYR A 242 8.00 18.43 0.29
CA TYR A 242 7.51 17.06 0.25
C TYR A 242 6.41 16.83 1.30
N LEU A 243 6.59 17.25 2.54
CA LEU A 243 5.60 17.09 3.60
C LEU A 243 4.28 17.80 3.28
N VAL A 244 4.32 18.99 2.66
CA VAL A 244 3.12 19.68 2.19
C VAL A 244 2.42 18.87 1.09
N LYS A 245 3.17 18.40 0.10
CA LYS A 245 2.65 17.63 -1.04
C LYS A 245 2.01 16.31 -0.63
N ILE A 246 2.61 15.64 0.36
CA ILE A 246 2.14 14.32 0.79
C ILE A 246 1.03 14.39 1.85
N TRP A 247 0.77 15.57 2.42
CA TRP A 247 -0.19 15.76 3.50
C TRP A 247 -1.55 15.09 3.27
N PRO A 248 -2.22 15.25 2.11
CA PRO A 248 -3.52 14.62 1.87
C PRO A 248 -3.50 13.08 1.97
N PHE A 249 -2.36 12.47 1.71
CA PHE A 249 -2.18 11.02 1.72
C PHE A 249 -1.69 10.51 3.07
N ILE A 250 -0.79 11.24 3.73
CA ILE A 250 -0.19 10.80 5.01
C ILE A 250 -1.10 11.07 6.20
N GLN A 251 -1.93 12.11 6.17
CA GLN A 251 -2.79 12.54 7.28
C GLN A 251 -3.62 11.41 7.92
N PRO A 252 -4.30 10.53 7.18
CA PRO A 252 -5.09 9.45 7.77
C PRO A 252 -4.27 8.48 8.61
N HIS A 253 -2.99 8.34 8.30
CA HIS A 253 -2.06 7.44 8.99
C HIS A 253 -1.42 8.08 10.23
N LEU A 254 -1.51 9.41 10.36
CA LEU A 254 -0.95 10.16 11.49
C LEU A 254 -1.97 10.37 12.61
N LYS A 255 -3.24 10.52 12.26
CA LYS A 255 -4.28 11.04 13.13
C LYS A 255 -4.43 10.25 14.43
N ASP A 256 -4.39 10.97 15.56
CA ASP A 256 -4.62 10.47 16.92
C ASP A 256 -3.65 9.35 17.35
N ARG A 257 -2.48 9.24 16.70
CA ARG A 257 -1.47 8.24 17.05
C ARG A 257 -0.30 8.87 17.79
N PRO A 258 0.14 8.25 18.89
CA PRO A 258 1.41 8.59 19.53
C PRO A 258 2.60 8.27 18.61
N PHE A 259 3.57 9.21 18.58
CA PHE A 259 4.72 9.14 17.69
C PHE A 259 6.04 8.84 18.39
N THR A 260 6.93 8.18 17.67
CA THR A 260 8.37 8.22 17.87
C THR A 260 8.97 8.89 16.64
N LEU A 261 9.55 10.06 16.81
CA LEU A 261 10.27 10.77 15.75
C LEU A 261 11.72 10.33 15.74
N ILE A 262 12.27 10.01 14.57
CA ILE A 262 13.71 9.87 14.38
C ILE A 262 14.20 11.16 13.75
N ARG A 263 14.85 11.98 14.56
CA ARG A 263 15.34 13.30 14.18
C ARG A 263 16.79 13.24 13.74
N ARG A 264 17.10 13.93 12.66
CA ARG A 264 18.46 14.18 12.16
C ARG A 264 18.56 15.64 11.72
N PRO A 265 18.77 16.57 12.67
CA PRO A 265 18.79 18.01 12.37
C PRO A 265 19.89 18.42 11.37
N ASP A 266 20.93 17.60 11.25
CA ASP A 266 22.08 17.82 10.37
C ASP A 266 22.06 16.89 9.13
N GLY A 267 20.90 16.36 8.78
CA GLY A 267 20.72 15.44 7.66
C GLY A 267 21.09 14.00 7.99
N ILE A 268 21.08 13.13 6.98
CA ILE A 268 21.24 11.68 7.18
C ILE A 268 22.64 11.29 7.68
N GLU A 269 23.65 12.09 7.40
CA GLU A 269 25.03 11.88 7.87
C GLU A 269 25.24 12.35 9.32
N GLY A 270 24.31 13.18 9.84
CA GLY A 270 24.34 13.70 11.20
C GLY A 270 23.87 12.71 12.26
N GLN A 271 24.04 13.08 13.53
CA GLN A 271 23.55 12.30 14.67
C GLN A 271 22.03 12.12 14.61
N SER A 272 21.54 10.96 15.05
CA SER A 272 20.13 10.66 15.17
C SER A 272 19.65 10.69 16.61
N PHE A 273 18.44 11.20 16.81
CA PHE A 273 17.79 11.29 18.12
C PHE A 273 16.39 10.67 18.03
N PHE A 274 16.07 9.87 19.02
CA PHE A 274 14.69 9.38 19.20
C PHE A 274 13.94 10.36 20.11
N GLN A 275 12.78 10.83 19.66
CA GLN A 275 11.93 11.72 20.43
C GLN A 275 10.48 11.21 20.45
N LYS A 276 9.97 10.93 21.64
CA LYS A 276 8.57 10.51 21.88
C LYS A 276 7.76 11.63 22.53
N HIS A 277 8.38 12.38 23.46
CA HIS A 277 7.72 13.34 24.30
C HIS A 277 7.87 14.78 23.79
N LYS A 278 6.89 15.60 24.08
CA LYS A 278 6.92 17.05 23.80
C LYS A 278 8.04 17.68 24.61
N GLY A 279 9.02 18.25 23.92
CA GLY A 279 10.17 18.92 24.56
C GLY A 279 9.82 20.32 25.06
N LYS A 280 10.63 20.85 25.97
CA LYS A 280 10.56 22.26 26.40
C LYS A 280 10.73 23.17 25.18
N GLY A 281 9.85 24.18 25.02
CA GLY A 281 9.89 25.10 23.88
C GLY A 281 9.20 24.61 22.61
N ALA A 282 8.57 23.44 22.62
CA ALA A 282 7.67 23.03 21.53
C ALA A 282 6.40 23.90 21.55
N PRO A 283 5.86 24.29 20.36
CA PRO A 283 4.65 25.13 20.28
C PRO A 283 3.44 24.50 20.97
N ASP A 284 2.54 25.37 21.47
CA ASP A 284 1.34 24.92 22.16
C ASP A 284 0.35 24.18 21.24
N PHE A 285 0.36 24.50 19.93
CA PHE A 285 -0.49 23.86 18.95
C PHE A 285 -0.16 22.38 18.68
N ILE A 286 0.91 21.85 19.26
CA ILE A 286 1.23 20.43 19.13
C ILE A 286 0.41 19.67 20.16
N ASP A 287 -0.55 18.91 19.64
CA ASP A 287 -1.36 18.01 20.46
C ASP A 287 -0.49 16.97 21.14
N THR A 288 -0.84 16.65 22.37
CA THR A 288 -0.20 15.57 23.13
C THR A 288 -1.24 14.70 23.80
N VAL A 289 -0.84 13.49 24.12
CA VAL A 289 -1.56 12.61 25.02
C VAL A 289 -0.64 12.17 26.15
N LYS A 290 -1.13 12.27 27.36
CA LYS A 290 -0.40 11.77 28.53
C LYS A 290 -0.64 10.27 28.66
N MET A 291 0.44 9.49 28.70
CA MET A 291 0.36 8.03 28.84
C MET A 291 1.46 7.52 29.75
N PHE A 292 1.14 6.48 30.50
CA PHE A 292 2.10 5.78 31.35
C PHE A 292 3.16 5.05 30.51
N SER A 293 4.42 5.24 30.86
CA SER A 293 5.58 4.62 30.23
C SER A 293 6.14 3.54 31.15
N GLU A 294 6.00 2.28 30.74
CA GLU A 294 6.52 1.13 31.52
C GLU A 294 8.06 1.15 31.71
N HIS A 295 8.78 1.84 30.82
CA HIS A 295 10.25 1.92 30.89
C HIS A 295 10.73 3.02 31.81
N GLY A 296 9.94 4.08 32.00
CA GLY A 296 10.25 5.21 32.88
C GLY A 296 9.55 5.14 34.23
N ASP A 297 8.56 4.24 34.36
CA ASP A 297 7.65 4.15 35.52
C ASP A 297 6.97 5.48 35.83
N ASP A 298 6.70 6.29 34.80
CA ASP A 298 6.08 7.61 34.87
C ASP A 298 5.14 7.90 33.71
N ASP A 299 4.41 9.00 33.82
CA ASP A 299 3.56 9.51 32.75
C ASP A 299 4.33 10.46 31.84
N GLY A 300 4.31 10.19 30.51
CA GLY A 300 4.93 11.03 29.51
C GLY A 300 3.93 11.70 28.57
N ASP A 301 4.25 12.92 28.10
CA ASP A 301 3.47 13.65 27.09
C ASP A 301 3.87 13.24 25.69
N PHE A 302 3.18 12.24 25.13
CA PHE A 302 3.44 11.75 23.76
C PHE A 302 2.84 12.68 22.73
N MET A 303 3.64 13.05 21.72
CA MET A 303 3.19 13.93 20.64
C MET A 303 2.24 13.21 19.69
N LEU A 304 1.21 13.95 19.23
CA LEU A 304 0.29 13.57 18.16
C LEU A 304 0.54 14.48 16.96
N CYS A 305 0.22 13.99 15.73
CA CYS A 305 0.33 14.77 14.51
C CYS A 305 -1.03 14.86 13.82
N ASN A 306 -1.90 15.74 14.31
CA ASN A 306 -3.27 15.90 13.82
C ASN A 306 -3.44 17.04 12.82
N SER A 307 -2.39 17.83 12.56
CA SER A 307 -2.43 19.00 11.68
C SER A 307 -1.21 19.09 10.77
N LEU A 308 -1.36 19.74 9.63
CA LEU A 308 -0.23 20.05 8.74
C LEU A 308 0.77 20.98 9.43
N ALA A 309 0.31 21.88 10.31
CA ALA A 309 1.19 22.74 11.11
C ALA A 309 2.15 21.90 11.98
N THR A 310 1.62 20.88 12.67
CA THR A 310 2.44 19.95 13.47
C THR A 310 3.41 19.17 12.62
N LEU A 311 2.97 18.67 11.46
CA LEU A 311 3.83 17.91 10.53
C LEU A 311 5.00 18.76 10.03
N LEU A 312 4.74 20.02 9.66
CA LEU A 312 5.77 20.95 9.20
C LEU A 312 6.71 21.35 10.34
N TRP A 313 6.21 21.49 11.57
CA TRP A 313 7.09 21.70 12.71
C TRP A 313 8.00 20.49 12.95
N PHE A 314 7.50 19.26 12.85
CA PHE A 314 8.34 18.06 12.90
C PHE A 314 9.43 18.08 11.81
N GLY A 315 9.06 18.45 10.58
CA GLY A 315 10.03 18.63 9.49
C GLY A 315 11.06 19.71 9.76
N GLN A 316 10.64 20.88 10.30
CA GLN A 316 11.51 21.95 10.72
C GLN A 316 12.52 21.50 11.77
N MET A 317 12.12 20.61 12.68
CA MET A 317 12.99 20.03 13.70
C MET A 317 13.86 18.88 13.21
N GLY A 318 13.81 18.56 11.91
CA GLY A 318 14.60 17.49 11.28
C GLY A 318 14.11 16.09 11.61
N ALA A 319 12.82 15.90 11.89
CA ALA A 319 12.21 14.59 12.04
C ALA A 319 12.08 13.94 10.64
N LEU A 320 13.08 13.19 10.22
CA LEU A 320 13.13 12.57 8.89
C LEU A 320 12.26 11.30 8.81
N GLU A 321 12.17 10.55 9.91
CA GLU A 321 11.32 9.37 9.97
C GLU A 321 10.20 9.56 10.99
N LEU A 322 8.98 9.29 10.55
CA LEU A 322 7.77 9.39 11.34
C LEU A 322 7.27 7.98 11.67
N HIS A 323 7.47 7.55 12.91
CA HIS A 323 7.05 6.23 13.37
C HIS A 323 5.85 6.37 14.31
N ALA A 324 4.72 5.74 13.97
CA ALA A 324 3.52 5.77 14.78
C ALA A 324 3.23 4.42 15.45
N THR A 325 2.50 4.47 16.56
CA THR A 325 1.91 3.28 17.18
C THR A 325 0.81 2.69 16.27
N HIS A 326 0.50 1.41 16.47
CA HIS A 326 -0.59 0.74 15.74
C HIS A 326 -1.97 1.04 16.36
N THR A 327 -2.02 1.91 17.36
CA THR A 327 -3.24 2.33 18.05
C THR A 327 -3.48 3.83 17.93
N ARG A 328 -4.73 4.25 18.05
CA ARG A 328 -5.15 5.66 18.15
C ARG A 328 -5.67 5.95 19.54
N ILE A 329 -5.37 7.14 20.06
CA ILE A 329 -5.93 7.62 21.34
C ILE A 329 -7.19 8.45 21.04
N ALA A 330 -8.17 7.77 20.48
CA ALA A 330 -9.48 8.29 20.15
C ALA A 330 -10.51 7.17 20.14
N ASN A 331 -11.77 7.48 20.27
CA ASN A 331 -12.88 6.53 20.11
C ASN A 331 -13.48 6.65 18.71
N ASP A 332 -13.80 5.51 18.10
CA ASP A 332 -14.53 5.45 16.85
C ASP A 332 -16.03 5.76 17.09
N LYS A 333 -16.70 6.28 16.06
CA LYS A 333 -18.14 6.58 16.13
C LYS A 333 -18.99 5.34 16.42
N THR A 334 -18.59 4.18 15.90
CA THR A 334 -19.34 2.92 15.92
C THR A 334 -18.63 1.80 16.67
N GLY A 335 -17.41 2.02 17.13
CA GLY A 335 -16.59 1.03 17.86
C GLY A 335 -16.90 0.97 19.36
N PRO A 336 -16.18 0.11 20.09
CA PRO A 336 -16.26 0.06 21.54
C PRO A 336 -15.79 1.38 22.16
N ARG A 337 -16.40 1.79 23.26
CA ARG A 337 -15.96 2.94 24.05
C ARG A 337 -14.78 2.53 24.92
N LEU A 338 -13.59 2.98 24.56
CA LEU A 338 -12.35 2.75 25.30
C LEU A 338 -12.05 3.95 26.19
N SER A 339 -11.45 3.70 27.36
CA SER A 339 -10.91 4.78 28.18
C SER A 339 -9.79 5.50 27.41
N LEU A 340 -9.83 6.82 27.38
CA LEU A 340 -8.75 7.64 26.83
C LEU A 340 -7.74 8.07 27.91
N ASP A 341 -8.04 7.82 29.21
CA ASP A 341 -7.09 7.96 30.30
C ASP A 341 -6.15 6.74 30.32
N CYS A 342 -4.93 6.96 29.90
CA CYS A 342 -3.88 5.96 29.80
C CYS A 342 -2.73 6.24 30.82
N THR A 343 -3.04 6.92 31.92
CA THR A 343 -2.04 7.39 32.89
C THR A 343 -1.97 6.51 34.16
N GLY A 344 -0.89 6.65 34.91
CA GLY A 344 -0.76 6.29 36.32
C GLY A 344 -0.38 4.86 36.67
N SER A 345 -0.63 3.84 35.78
CA SER A 345 -0.18 2.47 36.07
C SER A 345 -0.29 1.52 34.86
N VAL A 346 0.41 0.39 34.94
CA VAL A 346 0.31 -0.69 33.96
C VAL A 346 -1.12 -1.22 33.85
N GLU A 347 -1.85 -1.37 34.95
CA GLU A 347 -3.22 -1.87 34.93
C GLU A 347 -4.17 -0.94 34.17
N LYS A 348 -4.03 0.36 34.36
CA LYS A 348 -4.86 1.35 33.66
C LYS A 348 -4.56 1.37 32.16
N ILE A 349 -3.27 1.36 31.78
CA ILE A 349 -2.90 1.37 30.36
C ILE A 349 -3.33 0.09 29.65
N GLN A 350 -3.41 -1.04 30.34
CA GLN A 350 -3.96 -2.29 29.79
C GLN A 350 -5.45 -2.20 29.42
N LYS A 351 -6.20 -1.30 30.05
CA LYS A 351 -7.65 -1.12 29.86
C LYS A 351 -8.00 0.07 28.99
N CYS A 352 -7.03 0.94 28.67
CA CYS A 352 -7.26 2.15 27.87
C CYS A 352 -7.02 1.94 26.37
N ALA A 353 -7.37 2.97 25.59
CA ALA A 353 -7.26 2.96 24.12
C ALA A 353 -5.84 2.60 23.62
N ALA A 354 -4.79 2.91 24.38
CA ALA A 354 -3.41 2.60 24.01
C ALA A 354 -3.10 1.10 23.92
N ASN A 355 -3.94 0.23 24.48
CA ASN A 355 -3.73 -1.22 24.47
C ASN A 355 -4.52 -1.96 23.36
N PHE A 356 -5.35 -1.25 22.59
CA PHE A 356 -6.21 -1.86 21.56
C PHE A 356 -5.82 -1.33 20.18
N PRO A 357 -5.00 -2.08 19.42
CA PRO A 357 -4.53 -1.66 18.11
C PRO A 357 -5.65 -1.67 17.05
N ASP A 358 -5.49 -0.83 16.02
CA ASP A 358 -6.34 -0.81 14.82
C ASP A 358 -5.93 -1.89 13.81
N PHE A 359 -4.69 -2.35 13.92
CA PHE A 359 -4.07 -3.26 12.97
C PHE A 359 -3.33 -4.39 13.67
N MET A 360 -3.46 -5.56 13.13
CA MET A 360 -2.47 -6.61 13.25
C MET A 360 -1.40 -6.33 12.19
N VAL A 361 -0.13 -6.34 12.57
CA VAL A 361 0.98 -5.97 11.69
C VAL A 361 1.94 -7.14 11.56
N ILE A 362 2.34 -7.43 10.34
CA ILE A 362 3.37 -8.42 10.04
C ILE A 362 4.55 -7.69 9.42
N ASP A 363 5.70 -7.82 10.06
CA ASP A 363 6.96 -7.21 9.66
C ASP A 363 7.89 -8.29 9.10
N LEU A 364 8.27 -8.14 7.83
CA LEU A 364 9.09 -9.09 7.08
C LEU A 364 10.44 -8.44 6.77
N ASP A 365 11.45 -8.77 7.55
CA ASP A 365 12.80 -8.23 7.42
C ASP A 365 13.78 -9.26 6.85
N PRO A 366 14.24 -9.12 5.59
CA PRO A 366 15.29 -9.97 5.05
C PRO A 366 16.65 -9.63 5.66
N TYR A 367 17.40 -10.66 6.02
CA TYR A 367 18.67 -10.54 6.74
C TYR A 367 19.83 -11.21 6.02
N LEU A 368 21.00 -10.52 6.00
CA LEU A 368 22.30 -11.06 5.60
C LEU A 368 22.30 -11.85 4.28
N TYR A 369 21.77 -11.27 3.21
CA TYR A 369 21.67 -11.95 1.91
C TYR A 369 22.94 -11.91 1.08
N SER A 370 23.84 -10.94 1.27
CA SER A 370 25.10 -10.85 0.54
C SER A 370 26.24 -11.62 1.22
N GLY A 371 26.08 -11.93 2.52
CA GLY A 371 27.15 -12.49 3.35
C GLY A 371 28.28 -11.52 3.68
N LYS A 372 28.18 -10.27 3.22
CA LYS A 372 29.15 -9.19 3.46
C LYS A 372 28.65 -8.17 4.46
N GLU A 373 27.37 -8.24 4.83
CA GLU A 373 26.76 -7.34 5.79
C GLU A 373 27.38 -7.57 7.18
N LYS A 374 27.79 -6.48 7.82
CA LYS A 374 28.15 -6.54 9.24
C LYS A 374 26.92 -6.79 10.08
N ALA A 375 27.04 -7.56 11.14
CA ALA A 375 25.94 -8.03 12.00
C ALA A 375 25.05 -6.91 12.62
N LYS A 376 25.41 -5.64 12.45
CA LYS A 376 24.68 -4.45 12.92
C LYS A 376 24.23 -3.52 11.80
N GLU A 377 24.60 -3.81 10.56
CA GLU A 377 24.22 -2.99 9.39
C GLU A 377 23.05 -3.70 8.68
N GLU A 378 21.90 -3.09 8.70
CA GLU A 378 20.78 -3.49 7.87
C GLU A 378 21.07 -3.07 6.42
N PRO A 379 21.09 -4.01 5.46
CA PRO A 379 21.36 -3.65 4.07
C PRO A 379 20.26 -2.74 3.54
N GLN A 380 20.64 -1.56 3.01
CA GLN A 380 19.71 -0.49 2.59
C GLN A 380 19.09 -0.92 1.30
N LEU A 381 18.90 -1.60 0.58
CA LEU A 381 18.32 -2.01 -0.71
C LEU A 381 19.03 -3.25 -1.25
N HIS A 382 18.69 -4.38 -0.69
CA HIS A 382 19.22 -5.65 -1.17
C HIS A 382 18.17 -6.37 -2.03
N GLU A 383 18.37 -6.42 -3.34
CA GLU A 383 17.40 -6.95 -4.29
C GLU A 383 16.97 -8.40 -3.99
N LYS A 384 17.92 -9.30 -3.70
CA LYS A 384 17.60 -10.69 -3.34
C LYS A 384 16.79 -10.77 -2.05
N GLY A 385 17.14 -9.95 -1.05
CA GLY A 385 16.40 -9.85 0.20
C GLY A 385 14.97 -9.36 -0.02
N PHE A 386 14.81 -8.31 -0.82
CA PHE A 386 13.49 -7.79 -1.16
C PHE A 386 12.64 -8.82 -1.91
N ARG A 387 13.19 -9.53 -2.88
CA ARG A 387 12.50 -10.61 -3.60
C ARG A 387 12.07 -11.74 -2.66
N ALA A 388 12.90 -12.10 -1.69
CA ALA A 388 12.55 -13.11 -0.69
C ALA A 388 11.40 -12.63 0.20
N ALA A 389 11.45 -11.37 0.69
CA ALA A 389 10.35 -10.78 1.45
C ALA A 389 9.06 -10.70 0.64
N ALA A 390 9.13 -10.35 -0.66
CA ALA A 390 7.99 -10.33 -1.56
C ALA A 390 7.38 -11.74 -1.74
N THR A 391 8.22 -12.77 -1.90
CA THR A 391 7.74 -14.17 -1.97
C THR A 391 7.01 -14.58 -0.69
N CYS A 392 7.57 -14.25 0.48
CA CYS A 392 6.90 -14.49 1.77
C CYS A 392 5.58 -13.72 1.89
N ALA A 393 5.56 -12.46 1.45
CA ALA A 393 4.38 -11.61 1.50
C ALA A 393 3.25 -12.12 0.61
N LEU A 394 3.55 -12.59 -0.61
CA LEU A 394 2.56 -13.16 -1.52
C LEU A 394 2.00 -14.48 -0.99
N TRP A 395 2.84 -15.35 -0.46
CA TRP A 395 2.39 -16.57 0.21
C TRP A 395 1.46 -16.26 1.39
N LEU A 396 1.85 -15.28 2.21
CA LEU A 396 1.01 -14.80 3.32
C LEU A 396 -0.30 -14.21 2.83
N LYS A 397 -0.30 -13.47 1.72
CA LYS A 397 -1.51 -12.90 1.12
C LYS A 397 -2.52 -13.99 0.77
N ASP A 398 -2.07 -15.08 0.16
CA ASP A 398 -2.93 -16.21 -0.19
C ASP A 398 -3.56 -16.84 1.07
N LEU A 399 -2.76 -17.05 2.13
CA LEU A 399 -3.26 -17.54 3.43
C LEU A 399 -4.30 -16.59 4.04
N LEU A 400 -4.03 -15.28 4.04
CA LEU A 400 -4.96 -14.29 4.59
C LEU A 400 -6.26 -14.21 3.80
N ASP A 401 -6.20 -14.40 2.47
CA ASP A 401 -7.39 -14.46 1.61
C ASP A 401 -8.24 -15.70 1.91
N GLU A 402 -7.61 -16.86 2.13
CA GLU A 402 -8.30 -18.09 2.56
C GLU A 402 -8.99 -17.90 3.92
N MET A 403 -8.38 -17.12 4.82
CA MET A 403 -8.97 -16.74 6.11
C MET A 403 -10.05 -15.66 6.00
N GLY A 404 -10.27 -15.08 4.81
CA GLY A 404 -11.20 -13.97 4.59
C GLY A 404 -10.73 -12.63 5.17
N LEU A 405 -9.43 -12.46 5.41
CA LEU A 405 -8.84 -11.25 5.98
C LEU A 405 -8.35 -10.30 4.89
N ILE A 406 -8.71 -9.03 5.03
CA ILE A 406 -8.22 -7.98 4.14
C ILE A 406 -6.85 -7.51 4.64
N ALA A 407 -5.85 -7.50 3.77
CA ALA A 407 -4.51 -7.07 4.09
C ALA A 407 -4.00 -5.99 3.11
N TYR A 408 -3.23 -5.07 3.63
CA TYR A 408 -2.56 -4.00 2.88
C TYR A 408 -1.06 -4.13 3.06
N VAL A 409 -0.32 -3.98 1.98
CA VAL A 409 1.14 -4.09 1.99
C VAL A 409 1.79 -2.74 1.68
N LYS A 410 2.91 -2.48 2.34
CA LYS A 410 3.81 -1.36 2.03
C LYS A 410 5.27 -1.77 2.14
N THR A 411 6.15 -1.05 1.46
CA THR A 411 7.58 -1.19 1.70
C THR A 411 7.94 -0.64 3.09
N SER A 412 8.96 -1.19 3.72
CA SER A 412 9.52 -0.60 4.94
C SER A 412 10.26 0.74 4.64
N GLY A 413 10.52 1.01 3.35
CA GLY A 413 11.42 2.07 2.89
C GLY A 413 12.91 1.71 3.04
N LYS A 414 13.19 0.47 3.42
CA LYS A 414 14.47 -0.24 3.34
C LYS A 414 14.26 -1.55 2.57
N THR A 415 14.80 -2.67 3.01
CA THR A 415 14.68 -3.94 2.27
C THR A 415 13.42 -4.72 2.58
N GLY A 416 12.74 -4.46 3.70
CA GLY A 416 11.60 -5.23 4.20
C GLY A 416 10.24 -4.78 3.68
N LEU A 417 9.22 -5.55 4.07
CA LEU A 417 7.79 -5.29 3.80
C LEU A 417 6.99 -5.32 5.10
N HIS A 418 6.03 -4.41 5.22
CA HIS A 418 5.07 -4.40 6.33
C HIS A 418 3.67 -4.70 5.79
N ILE A 419 2.97 -5.64 6.40
CA ILE A 419 1.60 -6.02 6.04
C ILE A 419 0.67 -5.62 7.18
N TYR A 420 -0.36 -4.84 6.86
CA TYR A 420 -1.34 -4.31 7.81
C TYR A 420 -2.68 -4.98 7.59
N ILE A 421 -3.21 -5.62 8.62
CA ILE A 421 -4.50 -6.29 8.63
C ILE A 421 -5.41 -5.52 9.60
N PRO A 422 -6.43 -4.78 9.11
CA PRO A 422 -7.35 -4.05 9.96
C PRO A 422 -8.09 -5.00 10.91
N ILE A 423 -8.17 -4.63 12.17
CA ILE A 423 -8.92 -5.38 13.19
C ILE A 423 -9.82 -4.45 13.99
N GLU A 424 -10.86 -5.01 14.59
CA GLU A 424 -11.66 -4.26 15.56
C GLU A 424 -10.87 -4.00 16.83
N ARG A 425 -10.98 -2.78 17.38
CA ARG A 425 -10.30 -2.35 18.61
C ARG A 425 -10.94 -2.96 19.88
N ARG A 426 -11.12 -4.28 19.86
CA ARG A 426 -11.63 -5.10 20.97
C ARG A 426 -10.57 -6.07 21.49
N VAL A 427 -9.50 -6.23 20.75
CA VAL A 427 -8.45 -7.22 21.00
C VAL A 427 -7.19 -6.50 21.44
N ALA A 428 -6.69 -6.87 22.63
CA ALA A 428 -5.49 -6.28 23.18
C ALA A 428 -4.22 -6.76 22.46
N TYR A 429 -3.15 -5.96 22.54
CA TYR A 429 -1.87 -6.25 21.89
C TYR A 429 -1.34 -7.66 22.17
N ASP A 430 -1.43 -8.15 23.41
CA ASP A 430 -0.90 -9.48 23.75
C ASP A 430 -1.63 -10.61 23.01
N GLN A 431 -2.92 -10.47 22.77
CA GLN A 431 -3.68 -11.43 22.00
C GLN A 431 -3.37 -11.30 20.51
N VAL A 432 -3.25 -10.08 19.97
CA VAL A 432 -2.86 -9.83 18.59
C VAL A 432 -1.48 -10.41 18.32
N ARG A 433 -0.51 -10.21 19.22
CA ARG A 433 0.84 -10.77 19.11
C ARG A 433 0.83 -12.29 19.05
N LYS A 434 -0.01 -12.97 19.84
CA LYS A 434 -0.18 -14.43 19.80
C LYS A 434 -0.74 -14.92 18.45
N TRP A 435 -1.71 -14.19 17.89
CA TRP A 435 -2.25 -14.52 16.57
C TRP A 435 -1.17 -14.41 15.48
N VAL A 436 -0.42 -13.30 15.50
CA VAL A 436 0.67 -13.08 14.54
C VAL A 436 1.79 -14.12 14.72
N GLU A 437 2.10 -14.50 15.96
CA GLU A 437 3.05 -15.57 16.25
C GLU A 437 2.60 -16.92 15.66
N THR A 438 1.30 -17.24 15.77
CA THR A 438 0.73 -18.48 15.20
C THR A 438 0.84 -18.47 13.68
N ILE A 439 0.53 -17.35 13.01
CA ILE A 439 0.70 -17.19 11.56
C ILE A 439 2.18 -17.38 11.19
N GLY A 440 3.09 -16.74 11.91
CA GLY A 440 4.53 -16.84 11.66
C GLY A 440 5.06 -18.27 11.80
N ARG A 441 4.59 -19.03 12.80
CA ARG A 441 4.95 -20.45 12.96
C ARG A 441 4.48 -21.29 11.77
N HIS A 442 3.23 -21.09 11.35
CA HIS A 442 2.68 -21.78 10.18
C HIS A 442 3.44 -21.45 8.89
N MET A 443 3.83 -20.18 8.71
CA MET A 443 4.68 -19.78 7.59
C MET A 443 6.07 -20.43 7.67
N MET A 444 6.67 -20.50 8.86
CA MET A 444 7.99 -21.10 9.05
C MET A 444 7.96 -22.61 8.76
N ASP A 445 6.88 -23.31 9.14
CA ASP A 445 6.69 -24.73 8.84
C ASP A 445 6.50 -24.97 7.32
N SER A 446 5.86 -24.02 6.63
CA SER A 446 5.59 -24.11 5.18
C SER A 446 6.77 -23.66 4.32
N LEU A 447 7.60 -22.74 4.81
CA LEU A 447 8.72 -22.11 4.10
C LEU A 447 10.02 -22.13 4.94
N PRO A 448 10.46 -23.30 5.43
CA PRO A 448 11.54 -23.41 6.44
C PRO A 448 12.89 -22.86 5.97
N ASP A 449 13.14 -22.87 4.65
CA ASP A 449 14.39 -22.37 4.08
C ASP A 449 14.38 -20.86 3.81
N LEU A 450 13.19 -20.25 3.77
CA LEU A 450 13.01 -18.86 3.35
C LEU A 450 12.74 -17.92 4.53
N ILE A 451 12.04 -18.39 5.57
CA ILE A 451 11.58 -17.56 6.68
C ILE A 451 12.10 -18.07 8.02
N THR A 452 12.23 -17.19 8.99
CA THR A 452 12.61 -17.52 10.37
C THR A 452 11.97 -16.58 11.37
N MET A 453 11.71 -17.08 12.58
CA MET A 453 11.32 -16.29 13.74
C MET A 453 12.44 -16.26 14.81
N ASP A 454 13.61 -16.81 14.49
CA ASP A 454 14.74 -16.83 15.41
C ASP A 454 15.24 -15.43 15.73
N TRP A 455 15.32 -15.10 17.01
CA TRP A 455 15.81 -13.81 17.47
C TRP A 455 17.31 -13.63 17.24
N ALA A 456 18.07 -14.71 17.27
CA ALA A 456 19.50 -14.67 17.07
C ALA A 456 19.87 -14.35 15.61
N ILE A 457 20.53 -13.20 15.38
CA ILE A 457 20.90 -12.69 14.04
C ILE A 457 21.63 -13.72 13.19
N LYS A 458 22.55 -14.50 13.79
CA LYS A 458 23.31 -15.56 13.09
C LYS A 458 22.42 -16.62 12.43
N LYS A 459 21.20 -16.84 12.96
CA LYS A 459 20.22 -17.78 12.41
C LYS A 459 19.33 -17.20 11.34
N ARG A 460 19.43 -15.88 11.08
CA ARG A 460 18.63 -15.17 10.07
C ARG A 460 19.33 -15.08 8.72
N THR A 461 20.59 -15.52 8.62
CA THR A 461 21.39 -15.41 7.38
C THR A 461 20.68 -16.05 6.20
N GLY A 462 20.43 -15.27 5.15
CA GLY A 462 19.73 -15.70 3.95
C GLY A 462 18.23 -15.95 4.12
N LYS A 463 17.64 -15.55 5.24
CA LYS A 463 16.22 -15.74 5.54
C LYS A 463 15.52 -14.41 5.81
N VAL A 464 14.21 -14.40 5.60
CA VAL A 464 13.31 -13.32 6.00
C VAL A 464 12.94 -13.52 7.47
N PHE A 465 13.23 -12.54 8.30
CA PHE A 465 12.82 -12.55 9.70
C PHE A 465 11.36 -12.08 9.81
N PHE A 466 10.53 -12.89 10.41
CA PHE A 466 9.14 -12.59 10.71
C PHE A 466 9.05 -12.06 12.15
N ASP A 467 8.92 -10.72 12.29
CA ASP A 467 8.84 -10.09 13.61
C ASP A 467 7.41 -9.93 14.12
N HIS A 468 6.92 -10.91 14.87
CA HIS A 468 5.63 -10.85 15.53
C HIS A 468 5.61 -9.90 16.73
N ASN A 469 6.79 -9.55 17.30
CA ASN A 469 6.91 -8.67 18.48
C ASN A 469 6.62 -7.20 18.14
N MET A 470 6.52 -6.85 16.86
CA MET A 470 6.03 -5.52 16.48
C MET A 470 4.58 -5.28 16.91
N ASN A 471 3.83 -6.35 17.24
CA ASN A 471 2.50 -6.26 17.84
C ASN A 471 2.55 -6.19 19.37
N ALA A 472 3.43 -5.38 19.90
CA ALA A 472 3.46 -5.07 21.34
C ALA A 472 3.14 -3.59 21.57
N ARG A 473 2.53 -3.29 22.74
CA ARG A 473 2.23 -1.90 23.13
C ARG A 473 3.51 -1.05 23.09
N GLY A 474 3.39 0.18 22.58
CA GLY A 474 4.51 1.12 22.47
C GLY A 474 5.49 0.85 21.33
N LYS A 475 5.32 -0.23 20.58
CA LYS A 475 6.06 -0.43 19.32
C LYS A 475 5.53 0.48 18.23
N THR A 476 6.44 0.95 17.40
CA THR A 476 6.14 1.89 16.32
C THR A 476 6.81 1.45 15.02
N LEU A 477 6.15 1.68 13.89
CA LEU A 477 6.70 1.49 12.55
C LEU A 477 6.60 2.79 11.74
N PRO A 478 7.47 2.98 10.73
CA PRO A 478 7.35 4.12 9.83
C PRO A 478 5.97 4.11 9.18
N VAL A 479 5.27 5.22 9.29
CA VAL A 479 3.94 5.37 8.68
C VAL A 479 4.04 5.33 7.15
N PRO A 480 2.96 4.97 6.44
CA PRO A 480 2.90 5.17 4.99
C PRO A 480 3.34 6.58 4.61
N TYR A 481 4.15 6.68 3.58
CA TYR A 481 4.74 7.93 3.06
C TYR A 481 5.80 8.59 3.95
N SER A 482 6.19 7.99 5.07
CA SER A 482 7.36 8.46 5.84
C SER A 482 8.63 8.24 5.03
N LEU A 483 9.47 9.29 4.93
CA LEU A 483 10.84 9.13 4.43
C LEU A 483 11.68 8.28 5.39
N ARG A 484 12.75 7.72 4.86
CA ARG A 484 13.76 7.00 5.64
C ARG A 484 15.09 7.74 5.52
N ALA A 485 15.85 7.73 6.60
CA ALA A 485 17.19 8.30 6.62
C ALA A 485 18.21 7.36 5.94
N SER A 486 17.87 6.90 4.73
CA SER A 486 18.74 6.12 3.84
C SER A 486 19.42 7.04 2.85
N ILE A 487 20.57 6.63 2.30
CA ILE A 487 21.31 7.44 1.32
C ILE A 487 20.46 7.72 0.06
N ASP A 488 19.56 6.84 -0.30
CA ASP A 488 18.72 6.95 -1.49
C ASP A 488 17.37 7.68 -1.24
N ALA A 489 17.22 8.35 -0.09
CA ALA A 489 16.01 9.08 0.29
C ALA A 489 14.72 8.27 0.08
N THR A 490 14.73 7.00 0.47
CA THR A 490 13.62 6.08 0.25
C THR A 490 12.38 6.42 1.08
N VAL A 491 11.23 5.91 0.64
CA VAL A 491 9.93 6.16 1.25
C VAL A 491 9.29 4.84 1.66
N SER A 492 8.66 4.81 2.82
CA SER A 492 7.77 3.72 3.22
C SER A 492 6.46 3.83 2.44
N LEU A 493 6.35 3.14 1.30
CA LEU A 493 5.32 3.35 0.30
C LEU A 493 4.28 2.22 0.30
N PRO A 494 2.97 2.52 0.40
CA PRO A 494 1.92 1.55 0.07
C PRO A 494 2.07 1.09 -1.37
N ILE A 495 1.96 -0.22 -1.58
CA ILE A 495 2.08 -0.85 -2.90
C ILE A 495 0.87 -1.77 -3.13
N ALA A 496 0.61 -2.10 -4.39
CA ALA A 496 -0.37 -3.11 -4.73
C ALA A 496 0.20 -4.53 -4.50
N TRP A 497 -0.67 -5.52 -4.48
CA TRP A 497 -0.28 -6.93 -4.30
C TRP A 497 0.13 -7.61 -5.61
N ASP A 498 -0.04 -6.94 -6.75
CA ASP A 498 0.25 -7.37 -8.12
C ASP A 498 1.54 -6.75 -8.68
#